data_6cec23b9e17bc751996a1f4279ed6c76
#
_entry.id   6cec23b9e17bc751996a1f4279ed6c76
#
_cell.length_a   1.000
_cell.length_b   1.000
_cell.length_c   1.000
_cell.angle_alpha   90.00
_cell.angle_beta   90.00
_cell.angle_gamma   90.00
#
_symmetry.space_group_name_H-M   'P 1'
#
loop_
_entity.id
_entity.type
_entity.pdbx_description
1 polymer ?
#
loop_
_entity_poly.entity_id
_entity_poly.type
_entity_poly.pdbx_seq_one_letter_code
_entity_poly.pdbx_strand_id
1 'polypeptide(L)'
;MAKKLSELIPKAFHSTWRATLNSSILNIVEKGGRGSGKSSDIAHIITQLLMRYPVNAVGIRYVDNTLEQSIYEQMKWAIEEQGVTHLFKFNKSPLRITYKPRGNYMIFRGAQNPERIKSLKDSKFPFTICWIEELAEFKNEDEVTTITNSLLRGELDDGIFYKFFYSYNPPKRKQSW
;
A
#
# COMPACT_ATOMS: atom_id res chain seq x y z
N MET A 1 24.21 0.24 4.69
CA MET A 1 23.93 -1.07 4.07
C MET A 1 22.43 -1.33 4.09
N ALA A 2 21.87 -1.90 3.02
CA ALA A 2 20.46 -2.31 3.01
C ALA A 2 20.24 -3.46 4.01
N LYS A 3 19.23 -3.31 4.87
CA LYS A 3 18.86 -4.35 5.85
C LYS A 3 17.97 -5.41 5.18
N LYS A 4 18.03 -6.65 5.66
CA LYS A 4 17.11 -7.70 5.20
C LYS A 4 15.70 -7.44 5.75
N LEU A 5 14.69 -7.71 4.93
CA LEU A 5 13.28 -7.53 5.33
C LEU A 5 12.96 -8.33 6.61
N SER A 6 13.49 -9.55 6.74
CA SER A 6 13.30 -10.40 7.92
C SER A 6 13.88 -9.85 9.23
N GLU A 7 14.74 -8.85 9.16
CA GLU A 7 15.33 -8.16 10.32
C GLU A 7 14.49 -6.95 10.74
N LEU A 8 13.68 -6.43 9.83
CA LEU A 8 12.86 -5.22 10.00
C LEU A 8 11.42 -5.56 10.40
N ILE A 9 10.90 -6.66 9.87
CA ILE A 9 9.52 -7.11 10.12
C ILE A 9 9.51 -8.01 11.35
N PRO A 10 8.65 -7.73 12.36
CA PRO A 10 8.45 -8.63 13.49
C PRO A 10 8.06 -10.04 13.04
N LYS A 11 8.50 -11.06 13.76
CA LYS A 11 8.23 -12.47 13.42
C LYS A 11 6.73 -12.77 13.20
N ALA A 12 5.86 -12.08 13.92
CA ALA A 12 4.40 -12.21 13.78
C ALA A 12 3.91 -11.90 12.35
N PHE A 13 4.62 -11.05 11.59
CA PHE A 13 4.27 -10.63 10.23
C PHE A 13 5.04 -11.37 9.12
N HIS A 14 5.91 -12.33 9.46
CA HIS A 14 6.61 -13.11 8.43
C HIS A 14 5.65 -13.91 7.54
N SER A 15 4.46 -14.27 8.03
CA SER A 15 3.40 -14.88 7.24
C SER A 15 2.82 -13.92 6.19
N THR A 16 2.69 -12.64 6.53
CA THR A 16 2.24 -11.59 5.61
C THR A 16 3.14 -11.50 4.39
N TRP A 17 4.46 -11.50 4.59
CA TRP A 17 5.41 -11.50 3.47
C TRP A 17 5.25 -12.72 2.56
N ARG A 18 5.10 -13.92 3.14
CA ARG A 18 4.86 -15.14 2.35
C ARG A 18 3.54 -15.11 1.60
N ALA A 19 2.47 -14.63 2.24
CA ALA A 19 1.17 -14.42 1.60
C ALA A 19 1.23 -13.39 0.47
N THR A 20 2.05 -12.34 0.63
CA THR A 20 2.27 -11.32 -0.40
C THR A 20 2.85 -11.90 -1.68
N LEU A 21 3.79 -12.84 -1.57
CA LEU A 21 4.43 -13.48 -2.73
C LEU A 21 3.57 -14.57 -3.38
N ASN A 22 2.50 -15.01 -2.74
CA ASN A 22 1.55 -15.97 -3.31
C ASN A 22 0.53 -15.22 -4.18
N SER A 23 0.61 -15.40 -5.50
CA SER A 23 -0.28 -14.75 -6.47
C SER A 23 -1.77 -15.12 -6.31
N SER A 24 -2.08 -16.27 -5.71
CA SER A 24 -3.47 -16.69 -5.44
C SER A 24 -4.11 -15.93 -4.28
N ILE A 25 -3.33 -15.23 -3.45
CA ILE A 25 -3.84 -14.41 -2.35
C ILE A 25 -3.94 -12.96 -2.83
N LEU A 26 -5.14 -12.47 -3.02
CA LEU A 26 -5.40 -11.09 -3.46
C LEU A 26 -5.37 -10.11 -2.28
N ASN A 27 -6.09 -10.46 -1.21
CA ASN A 27 -6.35 -9.57 -0.07
C ASN A 27 -5.53 -9.99 1.15
N ILE A 28 -4.87 -9.03 1.76
CA ILE A 28 -4.12 -9.18 3.02
C ILE A 28 -4.66 -8.18 4.03
N VAL A 29 -5.17 -8.69 5.15
CA VAL A 29 -5.80 -7.87 6.18
C VAL A 29 -4.98 -7.92 7.47
N GLU A 30 -4.49 -6.78 7.91
CA GLU A 30 -3.79 -6.62 9.17
C GLU A 30 -4.66 -5.90 10.20
N LYS A 31 -5.16 -6.66 11.15
CA LYS A 31 -5.96 -6.19 12.27
C LYS A 31 -5.13 -6.17 13.55
N GLY A 32 -5.20 -5.08 14.30
CA GLY A 32 -4.51 -5.00 15.60
C GLY A 32 -4.62 -3.64 16.25
N GLY A 33 -4.26 -3.55 17.53
CA GLY A 33 -4.28 -2.30 18.27
C GLY A 33 -3.30 -1.26 17.74
N ARG A 34 -3.40 -0.04 18.27
CA ARG A 34 -2.46 1.04 17.96
C ARG A 34 -1.05 0.63 18.38
N GLY A 35 -0.05 0.91 17.52
CA GLY A 35 1.36 0.55 17.79
C GLY A 35 1.70 -0.92 17.60
N SER A 36 0.82 -1.75 17.01
CA SER A 36 1.10 -3.18 16.77
C SER A 36 2.06 -3.47 15.59
N GLY A 37 2.48 -2.44 14.85
CA GLY A 37 3.42 -2.58 13.74
C GLY A 37 2.80 -2.84 12.36
N LYS A 38 1.47 -2.92 12.23
CA LYS A 38 0.77 -3.18 10.95
C LYS A 38 1.22 -2.28 9.81
N SER A 39 1.08 -0.96 9.99
CA SER A 39 1.45 0.01 8.95
C SER A 39 2.93 -0.04 8.63
N SER A 40 3.78 -0.34 9.61
CA SER A 40 5.22 -0.52 9.41
C SER A 40 5.52 -1.75 8.57
N ASP A 41 4.85 -2.87 8.84
CA ASP A 41 4.99 -4.11 8.08
C ASP A 41 4.58 -3.92 6.61
N ILE A 42 3.37 -3.41 6.39
CA ILE A 42 2.86 -3.16 5.04
C ILE A 42 3.77 -2.19 4.27
N ALA A 43 4.23 -1.12 4.90
CA ALA A 43 5.13 -0.15 4.26
C ALA A 43 6.47 -0.78 3.85
N HIS A 44 7.04 -1.64 4.69
CA HIS A 44 8.25 -2.40 4.35
C HIS A 44 8.01 -3.34 3.17
N ILE A 45 6.88 -4.05 3.16
CA ILE A 45 6.50 -4.96 2.07
C ILE A 45 6.32 -4.20 0.75
N ILE A 46 5.56 -3.11 0.75
CA ILE A 46 5.33 -2.31 -0.47
C ILE A 46 6.64 -1.73 -1.01
N THR A 47 7.56 -1.30 -0.15
CA THR A 47 8.89 -0.86 -0.56
C THR A 47 9.62 -1.96 -1.35
N GLN A 48 9.58 -3.21 -0.86
CA GLN A 48 10.19 -4.35 -1.55
C GLN A 48 9.48 -4.67 -2.87
N LEU A 49 8.15 -4.58 -2.91
CA LEU A 49 7.38 -4.82 -4.14
C LEU A 49 7.73 -3.80 -5.22
N LEU A 50 7.82 -2.51 -4.88
CA LEU A 50 8.22 -1.45 -5.80
C LEU A 50 9.65 -1.65 -6.35
N MET A 51 10.57 -2.19 -5.55
CA MET A 51 11.92 -2.49 -5.99
C MET A 51 12.00 -3.74 -6.88
N ARG A 52 11.17 -4.76 -6.61
CA ARG A 52 11.21 -6.06 -7.30
C ARG A 52 10.43 -6.08 -8.60
N TYR A 53 9.25 -5.49 -8.62
CA TYR A 53 8.28 -5.63 -9.71
C TYR A 53 8.07 -4.32 -10.48
N PRO A 54 7.84 -4.38 -11.81
CA PRO A 54 7.54 -3.21 -12.64
C PRO A 54 6.07 -2.78 -12.49
N VAL A 55 5.67 -2.41 -11.30
CA VAL A 55 4.30 -2.05 -10.94
C VAL A 55 4.24 -0.73 -10.19
N ASN A 56 3.11 -0.05 -10.26
CA ASN A 56 2.77 1.08 -9.44
C ASN A 56 1.92 0.67 -8.23
N ALA A 57 1.97 1.50 -7.20
CA ALA A 57 1.17 1.34 -6.00
C ALA A 57 0.29 2.57 -5.74
N VAL A 58 -0.83 2.36 -5.04
CA VAL A 58 -1.65 3.45 -4.50
C VAL A 58 -1.89 3.24 -3.01
N GLY A 59 -1.64 4.29 -2.23
CA GLY A 59 -1.99 4.37 -0.82
C GLY A 59 -3.29 5.17 -0.65
N ILE A 60 -4.23 4.62 0.07
CA ILE A 60 -5.57 5.19 0.21
C ILE A 60 -5.91 5.36 1.69
N ARG A 61 -6.41 6.54 2.03
CA ARG A 61 -7.14 6.83 3.26
C ARG A 61 -8.50 7.42 2.95
N TYR A 62 -9.40 7.36 3.91
CA TYR A 62 -10.71 7.98 3.72
C TYR A 62 -10.58 9.48 3.50
N VAL A 63 -9.75 10.19 4.28
CA VAL A 63 -9.60 11.66 4.27
C VAL A 63 -8.28 12.08 3.63
N ASP A 64 -8.34 12.93 2.59
CA ASP A 64 -7.18 13.48 1.87
C ASP A 64 -6.16 14.21 2.79
N ASN A 65 -6.64 15.01 3.73
CA ASN A 65 -5.81 15.88 4.58
C ASN A 65 -4.82 15.12 5.46
N THR A 66 -5.06 13.83 5.70
CA THR A 66 -4.23 13.00 6.59
C THR A 66 -3.18 12.18 5.85
N LEU A 67 -3.22 12.16 4.51
CA LEU A 67 -2.35 11.32 3.68
C LEU A 67 -0.86 11.60 3.90
N GLU A 68 -0.46 12.87 3.94
CA GLU A 68 0.95 13.25 4.10
C GLU A 68 1.48 12.81 5.48
N GLN A 69 0.75 13.13 6.54
CA GLN A 69 1.17 12.88 7.92
C GLN A 69 1.02 11.42 8.37
N SER A 70 0.38 10.57 7.56
CA SER A 70 0.16 9.16 7.86
C SER A 70 0.90 8.25 6.89
N ILE A 71 0.18 7.74 5.88
CA ILE A 71 0.66 6.70 4.97
C ILE A 71 1.90 7.14 4.15
N TYR A 72 2.01 8.43 3.77
CA TYR A 72 3.17 8.92 3.03
C TYR A 72 4.44 8.94 3.92
N GLU A 73 4.37 9.53 5.12
CA GLU A 73 5.50 9.53 6.06
C GLU A 73 5.82 8.10 6.56
N GLN A 74 4.82 7.22 6.69
CA GLN A 74 5.04 5.81 7.03
C GLN A 74 5.85 5.09 5.94
N MET A 75 5.53 5.31 4.67
CA MET A 75 6.29 4.77 3.55
C MET A 75 7.72 5.30 3.50
N LYS A 76 7.88 6.61 3.72
CA LYS A 76 9.19 7.26 3.76
C LYS A 76 10.05 6.68 4.88
N TRP A 77 9.51 6.56 6.08
CA TRP A 77 10.17 5.93 7.21
C TRP A 77 10.62 4.49 6.88
N ALA A 78 9.77 3.68 6.27
CA ALA A 78 10.11 2.30 5.92
C ALA A 78 11.25 2.21 4.89
N ILE A 79 11.30 3.13 3.94
CA ILE A 79 12.39 3.23 2.95
C ILE A 79 13.71 3.62 3.63
N GLU A 80 13.66 4.55 4.60
CA GLU A 80 14.82 4.97 5.39
C GLU A 80 15.34 3.82 6.27
N GLU A 81 14.45 3.12 6.98
CA GLU A 81 14.80 1.97 7.81
C GLU A 81 15.45 0.82 7.01
N GLN A 82 15.01 0.62 5.77
CA GLN A 82 15.63 -0.36 4.86
C GLN A 82 17.01 0.09 4.34
N GLY A 83 17.42 1.34 4.56
CA GLY A 83 18.69 1.89 4.08
C GLY A 83 18.75 2.10 2.57
N VAL A 84 17.59 2.25 1.91
CA VAL A 84 17.46 2.36 0.44
C VAL A 84 16.96 3.74 -0.03
N THR A 85 17.00 4.74 0.82
CA THR A 85 16.54 6.12 0.53
C THR A 85 17.15 6.69 -0.75
N HIS A 86 18.41 6.40 -1.03
CA HIS A 86 19.13 6.84 -2.23
C HIS A 86 18.51 6.33 -3.54
N LEU A 87 17.70 5.25 -3.49
CA LEU A 87 17.01 4.68 -4.64
C LEU A 87 15.64 5.34 -4.89
N PHE A 88 15.16 6.18 -3.99
CA PHE A 88 13.83 6.77 -4.07
C PHE A 88 13.86 8.28 -4.20
N LYS A 89 12.83 8.83 -4.86
CA LYS A 89 12.55 10.26 -4.94
C LYS A 89 11.22 10.54 -4.27
N PHE A 90 11.18 11.54 -3.41
CA PHE A 90 10.01 11.95 -2.64
C PHE A 90 9.48 13.28 -3.15
N ASN A 91 8.21 13.32 -3.52
CA ASN A 91 7.51 14.51 -3.94
C ASN A 91 6.32 14.76 -3.01
N LYS A 92 6.12 16.02 -2.60
CA LYS A 92 4.98 16.44 -1.76
C LYS A 92 3.81 17.02 -2.58
N SER A 93 4.07 17.53 -3.77
CA SER A 93 3.04 18.08 -4.65
C SER A 93 3.30 17.67 -6.10
N PRO A 94 2.52 16.70 -6.62
CA PRO A 94 1.62 15.80 -5.90
C PRO A 94 2.38 14.83 -4.98
N LEU A 95 1.70 14.29 -3.94
CA LEU A 95 2.26 13.26 -3.07
C LEU A 95 2.61 12.02 -3.90
N ARG A 96 3.92 11.72 -3.99
CA ARG A 96 4.43 10.62 -4.81
C ARG A 96 5.80 10.16 -4.32
N ILE A 97 6.01 8.86 -4.29
CA ILE A 97 7.29 8.22 -4.01
C ILE A 97 7.67 7.42 -5.24
N THR A 98 8.79 7.75 -5.87
CA THR A 98 9.24 7.12 -7.12
C THR A 98 10.50 6.29 -6.89
N TYR A 99 10.52 5.03 -7.30
CA TYR A 99 11.71 4.20 -7.36
C TYR A 99 12.54 4.61 -8.58
N LYS A 100 13.65 5.30 -8.36
CA LYS A 100 14.47 5.95 -9.41
C LYS A 100 15.01 4.99 -10.47
N PRO A 101 15.50 3.77 -10.13
CA PRO A 101 16.12 2.91 -11.13
C PRO A 101 15.17 2.46 -12.26
N ARG A 102 13.86 2.38 -12.01
CA ARG A 102 12.88 1.94 -13.00
C ARG A 102 11.87 3.05 -13.36
N GLY A 103 11.57 3.92 -12.41
CA GLY A 103 10.61 5.00 -12.58
C GLY A 103 9.18 4.66 -12.16
N ASN A 104 8.92 3.41 -11.72
CA ASN A 104 7.65 3.06 -11.10
C ASN A 104 7.48 3.72 -9.73
N TYR A 105 6.26 3.86 -9.25
CA TYR A 105 5.98 4.74 -8.15
C TYR A 105 4.75 4.36 -7.31
N MET A 106 4.65 4.98 -6.15
CA MET A 106 3.45 4.99 -5.32
C MET A 106 2.87 6.40 -5.27
N ILE A 107 1.55 6.50 -5.40
CA ILE A 107 0.77 7.74 -5.20
C ILE A 107 -0.17 7.58 -4.02
N PHE A 108 -0.72 8.71 -3.56
CA PHE A 108 -1.59 8.75 -2.38
C PHE A 108 -2.89 9.48 -2.73
N ARG A 109 -4.04 8.91 -2.33
CA ARG A 109 -5.38 9.42 -2.67
C ARG A 109 -6.33 9.27 -1.49
N GLY A 110 -7.18 10.28 -1.29
CA GLY A 110 -8.32 10.17 -0.39
C GLY A 110 -9.52 9.51 -1.08
N ALA A 111 -10.22 8.68 -0.34
CA ALA A 111 -11.41 7.98 -0.84
C ALA A 111 -12.64 8.86 -0.96
N GLN A 112 -12.65 10.06 -0.36
CA GLN A 112 -13.74 11.03 -0.51
C GLN A 112 -14.01 11.46 -1.97
N ASN A 113 -13.02 11.27 -2.85
CA ASN A 113 -13.10 11.53 -4.27
C ASN A 113 -12.83 10.25 -5.09
N PRO A 114 -13.76 9.28 -5.14
CA PRO A 114 -13.55 7.99 -5.78
C PRO A 114 -13.22 8.09 -7.27
N GLU A 115 -13.65 9.13 -7.97
CA GLU A 115 -13.33 9.36 -9.38
C GLU A 115 -11.83 9.52 -9.63
N ARG A 116 -11.09 10.09 -8.68
CA ARG A 116 -9.62 10.20 -8.76
C ARG A 116 -8.91 8.85 -8.67
N ILE A 117 -9.56 7.85 -8.06
CA ILE A 117 -9.04 6.48 -7.97
C ILE A 117 -9.43 5.72 -9.22
N LYS A 118 -10.67 5.86 -9.69
CA LYS A 118 -11.15 5.24 -10.93
C LYS A 118 -10.38 5.68 -12.17
N SER A 119 -9.82 6.89 -12.15
CA SER A 119 -9.03 7.43 -13.27
C SER A 119 -7.55 7.02 -13.25
N LEU A 120 -7.10 6.23 -12.27
CA LEU A 120 -5.71 5.82 -12.18
C LEU A 120 -5.33 4.92 -13.37
N LYS A 121 -4.48 5.45 -14.22
CA LYS A 121 -3.88 4.74 -15.34
C LYS A 121 -2.42 5.19 -15.49
N ASP A 122 -1.58 4.28 -15.87
CA ASP A 122 -0.21 4.57 -16.27
C ASP A 122 0.11 3.70 -17.50
N SER A 123 0.74 4.29 -18.51
CA SER A 123 1.04 3.59 -19.77
C SER A 123 2.22 2.65 -19.66
N LYS A 124 3.04 2.78 -18.62
CA LYS A 124 4.29 2.04 -18.46
C LYS A 124 4.22 0.96 -17.39
N PHE A 125 3.55 1.25 -16.27
CA PHE A 125 3.47 0.32 -15.14
C PHE A 125 2.04 0.25 -14.62
N PRO A 126 1.43 -0.96 -14.53
CA PRO A 126 0.08 -1.11 -14.00
C PRO A 126 0.02 -0.78 -12.50
N PHE A 127 -1.11 -0.25 -12.04
CA PHE A 127 -1.41 -0.12 -10.62
C PHE A 127 -1.93 -1.46 -10.11
N THR A 128 -1.08 -2.26 -9.50
CA THR A 128 -1.44 -3.58 -8.99
C THR A 128 -1.36 -3.69 -7.48
N ILE A 129 -0.77 -2.71 -6.81
CA ILE A 129 -0.61 -2.69 -5.36
C ILE A 129 -1.49 -1.57 -4.79
N CYS A 130 -2.35 -1.94 -3.85
CA CYS A 130 -3.20 -0.99 -3.13
C CYS A 130 -3.04 -1.18 -1.62
N TRP A 131 -2.88 -0.11 -0.89
CA TRP A 131 -2.95 -0.12 0.56
C TRP A 131 -4.06 0.81 1.05
N ILE A 132 -5.10 0.24 1.65
CA ILE A 132 -6.18 0.97 2.32
C ILE A 132 -5.85 1.00 3.82
N GLU A 133 -5.43 2.18 4.29
CA GLU A 133 -5.11 2.42 5.69
C GLU A 133 -6.35 2.91 6.45
N GLU A 134 -6.47 2.48 7.71
CA GLU A 134 -7.64 2.77 8.59
C GLU A 134 -8.96 2.38 7.92
N LEU A 135 -9.05 1.12 7.47
CA LEU A 135 -10.25 0.56 6.82
C LEU A 135 -11.53 0.86 7.60
N ALA A 136 -11.47 0.94 8.93
CA ALA A 136 -12.61 1.25 9.79
C ALA A 136 -13.17 2.68 9.64
N GLU A 137 -12.48 3.59 8.92
CA GLU A 137 -12.99 4.93 8.59
C GLU A 137 -14.00 4.92 7.42
N PHE A 138 -14.03 3.84 6.62
CA PHE A 138 -14.94 3.68 5.50
C PHE A 138 -16.36 3.37 5.99
N LYS A 139 -17.37 3.89 5.30
CA LYS A 139 -18.76 3.80 5.75
C LYS A 139 -19.39 2.44 5.51
N ASN A 140 -19.00 1.77 4.43
CA ASN A 140 -19.52 0.49 4.01
C ASN A 140 -18.55 -0.26 3.10
N GLU A 141 -18.86 -1.53 2.84
CA GLU A 141 -18.08 -2.41 1.97
C GLU A 141 -18.10 -1.94 0.50
N ASP A 142 -19.20 -1.33 0.03
CA ASP A 142 -19.34 -0.89 -1.36
C ASP A 142 -18.31 0.18 -1.73
N GLU A 143 -17.98 1.09 -0.80
CA GLU A 143 -16.93 2.10 -1.03
C GLU A 143 -15.58 1.42 -1.30
N VAL A 144 -15.22 0.43 -0.49
CA VAL A 144 -13.96 -0.32 -0.62
C VAL A 144 -13.95 -1.16 -1.88
N THR A 145 -15.03 -1.88 -2.15
CA THR A 145 -15.20 -2.73 -3.34
C THR A 145 -15.13 -1.90 -4.62
N THR A 146 -15.75 -0.72 -4.65
CA THR A 146 -15.65 0.20 -5.78
C THR A 146 -14.21 0.61 -6.08
N ILE A 147 -13.42 0.87 -5.04
CA ILE A 147 -12.00 1.22 -5.16
C ILE A 147 -11.21 0.04 -5.73
N THR A 148 -11.33 -1.13 -5.11
CA THR A 148 -10.55 -2.31 -5.51
C THR A 148 -10.91 -2.80 -6.91
N ASN A 149 -12.19 -2.84 -7.26
CA ASN A 149 -12.63 -3.18 -8.60
C ASN A 149 -12.15 -2.18 -9.66
N SER A 150 -11.99 -0.92 -9.29
CA SER A 150 -11.46 0.09 -10.21
C SER A 150 -9.98 -0.13 -10.56
N LEU A 151 -9.24 -0.84 -9.71
CA LEU A 151 -7.83 -1.18 -9.92
C LEU A 151 -7.65 -2.54 -10.62
N LEU A 152 -8.60 -3.46 -10.50
CA LEU A 152 -8.59 -4.77 -11.17
C LEU A 152 -8.92 -4.61 -12.66
N ARG A 153 -7.97 -4.10 -13.44
CA ARG A 153 -8.19 -3.80 -14.86
C ARG A 153 -7.14 -4.44 -15.74
N GLY A 154 -7.62 -5.20 -16.71
CA GLY A 154 -6.81 -5.77 -17.78
C GLY A 154 -6.03 -7.02 -17.38
N GLU A 155 -5.42 -7.61 -18.38
CA GLU A 155 -4.48 -8.72 -18.23
C GLU A 155 -3.14 -8.16 -17.73
N LEU A 156 -2.45 -8.92 -16.90
CA LEU A 156 -1.14 -8.59 -16.38
C LEU A 156 -0.09 -9.46 -17.08
N ASP A 157 1.10 -8.91 -17.24
CA ASP A 157 2.26 -9.66 -17.70
C ASP A 157 2.61 -10.82 -16.74
N ASP A 158 3.28 -11.84 -17.26
CA ASP A 158 3.72 -12.99 -16.47
C ASP A 158 4.54 -12.57 -15.24
N GLY A 159 4.20 -13.13 -14.10
CA GLY A 159 4.84 -12.85 -12.81
C GLY A 159 4.38 -11.56 -12.12
N ILE A 160 3.48 -10.80 -12.74
CA ILE A 160 2.82 -9.65 -12.11
C ILE A 160 1.50 -10.11 -11.49
N PHE A 161 1.16 -9.58 -10.34
CA PHE A 161 -0.06 -9.94 -9.61
C PHE A 161 -0.65 -8.73 -8.87
N TYR A 162 -1.94 -8.78 -8.62
CA TYR A 162 -2.61 -7.81 -7.76
C TYR A 162 -2.40 -8.15 -6.29
N LYS A 163 -2.25 -7.10 -5.45
CA LYS A 163 -2.13 -7.23 -4.01
C LYS A 163 -2.77 -6.06 -3.29
N PHE A 164 -3.78 -6.36 -2.48
CA PHE A 164 -4.50 -5.36 -1.70
C PHE A 164 -4.24 -5.58 -0.22
N PHE A 165 -3.70 -4.56 0.41
CA PHE A 165 -3.42 -4.51 1.85
C PHE A 165 -4.47 -3.66 2.54
N TYR A 166 -4.96 -4.15 3.66
CA TYR A 166 -5.89 -3.44 4.51
C TYR A 166 -5.33 -3.42 5.93
N SER A 167 -5.30 -2.24 6.54
CA SER A 167 -4.91 -2.10 7.93
C SER A 167 -5.95 -1.33 8.72
N TYR A 168 -6.28 -1.79 9.92
CA TYR A 168 -7.19 -1.08 10.79
C TYR A 168 -7.03 -1.46 12.26
N ASN A 169 -7.45 -0.53 13.12
CA ASN A 169 -7.65 -0.77 14.54
C ASN A 169 -9.08 -1.24 14.74
N PRO A 170 -9.32 -2.37 15.44
CA PRO A 170 -10.69 -2.82 15.70
C PRO A 170 -11.47 -1.72 16.42
N PRO A 171 -12.65 -1.34 15.93
CA PRO A 171 -13.49 -0.39 16.63
C PRO A 171 -13.95 -0.96 17.97
N LYS A 172 -14.17 -0.10 18.96
CA LYS A 172 -14.66 -0.51 20.31
C LYS A 172 -16.04 -1.16 20.25
N ARG A 173 -16.85 -0.79 19.26
CA ARG A 173 -18.17 -1.38 19.02
C ARG A 173 -18.13 -2.08 17.66
N LYS A 174 -18.85 -3.21 17.54
CA LYS A 174 -18.99 -3.93 16.28
C LYS A 174 -19.65 -3.01 15.25
N GLN A 175 -19.02 -2.84 14.11
CA GLN A 175 -19.59 -2.16 12.96
C GLN A 175 -20.50 -3.11 12.19
N SER A 176 -21.38 -2.56 11.34
CA SER A 176 -22.35 -3.34 10.55
C SER A 176 -21.73 -4.10 9.37
N TRP A 177 -20.47 -3.83 9.07
CA TRP A 177 -19.74 -4.48 7.96
C TRP A 177 -18.28 -4.75 8.34
#